data_e58e32ef7a19ccefaf31b257a95624fe
#
_entry.id   e58e32ef7a19ccefaf31b257a95624fe
#
_cell.length_a   1.000
_cell.length_b   1.000
_cell.length_c   1.000
_cell.angle_alpha   90.00
_cell.angle_beta   90.00
_cell.angle_gamma   90.00
#
_symmetry.space_group_name_H-M   'P 1'
#
loop_
_entity.id
_entity.type
_entity.pdbx_description
1 polymer ?
#
loop_
_entity_poly.entity_id
_entity_poly.type
_entity_poly.pdbx_seq_one_letter_code
_entity_poly.pdbx_strand_id
1 'polypeptide(L)'
;MSSAIAFFNNKGGVGKTTLACNFASYLSGEDLAVLVVDLDPQCNSTQLLLTDDQWDEIYGDVTDSDAKTVMRPLRPIRRGDSSVDANDLPIVTAPRFEVDVLPGHPSLSIMEDNLGTSWSEFGSGIAGGARRTAWLRALRRALDEDYDVIVLDASPSLGAINRTAMIGSDFFVTPMSADLFSLYALDNIAAWLHRWLGIYDNARRSARGELAATGDTDLIPRRLPIHDGFLGYTVQQYVSRAAGGERRPVKAYDQHRGEIPAHAEQLVQLSRYGEDDLELGTIPNMFAMIPLAQSVHAPIMSLTTEDGLRGAQVSQQARYAEQLDEIFGRIYTRLAGNAP
;
A
#
# COMPACT_ATOMS: atom_id res chain seq x y z
N MET A 1 -13.99 13.29 2.42
CA MET A 1 -13.64 11.99 1.79
C MET A 1 -12.29 11.56 2.32
N SER A 2 -12.23 10.37 2.91
CA SER A 2 -10.99 9.79 3.44
C SER A 2 -9.88 9.79 2.38
N SER A 3 -8.64 10.06 2.77
CA SER A 3 -7.48 9.93 1.87
C SER A 3 -7.03 8.46 1.79
N ALA A 4 -6.73 7.94 0.59
CA ALA A 4 -6.16 6.60 0.45
C ALA A 4 -4.74 6.66 -0.10
N ILE A 5 -3.81 6.00 0.60
CA ILE A 5 -2.41 5.90 0.23
C ILE A 5 -1.98 4.45 0.05
N ALA A 6 -1.34 4.12 -1.07
CA ALA A 6 -0.81 2.79 -1.34
C ALA A 6 0.71 2.75 -1.15
N PHE A 7 1.20 1.73 -0.42
CA PHE A 7 2.61 1.38 -0.43
C PHE A 7 2.83 0.33 -1.51
N PHE A 8 3.44 0.73 -2.62
CA PHE A 8 3.48 -0.07 -3.83
C PHE A 8 4.87 -0.19 -4.44
N ASN A 9 5.28 -1.41 -4.72
CA ASN A 9 6.43 -1.76 -5.54
C ASN A 9 6.22 -3.20 -6.06
N ASN A 10 6.52 -3.44 -7.33
CA ASN A 10 6.41 -4.77 -7.92
C ASN A 10 7.57 -5.72 -7.54
N LYS A 11 8.53 -5.25 -6.74
CA LYS A 11 9.59 -6.06 -6.15
C LYS A 11 9.21 -6.50 -4.73
N GLY A 12 9.43 -7.79 -4.42
CA GLY A 12 9.29 -8.34 -3.07
C GLY A 12 10.45 -7.95 -2.16
N GLY A 13 10.20 -7.93 -0.82
CA GLY A 13 11.24 -7.73 0.18
C GLY A 13 11.83 -6.32 0.29
N VAL A 14 11.18 -5.31 -0.25
CA VAL A 14 11.60 -3.89 -0.16
C VAL A 14 10.98 -3.14 1.03
N GLY A 15 10.32 -3.85 1.96
CA GLY A 15 9.79 -3.27 3.19
C GLY A 15 8.41 -2.60 3.05
N LYS A 16 7.63 -2.87 1.99
CA LYS A 16 6.27 -2.29 1.82
C LYS A 16 5.41 -2.45 3.06
N THR A 17 5.13 -3.68 3.44
CA THR A 17 4.31 -4.04 4.60
C THR A 17 4.79 -3.38 5.90
N THR A 18 6.11 -3.48 6.17
CA THR A 18 6.70 -2.87 7.36
C THR A 18 6.46 -1.36 7.39
N LEU A 19 6.67 -0.68 6.26
CA LEU A 19 6.46 0.76 6.19
C LEU A 19 4.98 1.13 6.25
N ALA A 20 4.12 0.42 5.54
CA ALA A 20 2.68 0.67 5.55
C ALA A 20 2.10 0.58 6.97
N CYS A 21 2.39 -0.52 7.69
CA CYS A 21 1.88 -0.72 9.05
C CYS A 21 2.46 0.28 10.06
N ASN A 22 3.77 0.57 10.00
CA ASN A 22 4.37 1.57 10.90
C ASN A 22 3.92 3.00 10.56
N PHE A 23 3.69 3.32 9.29
CA PHE A 23 3.12 4.61 8.89
C PHE A 23 1.66 4.76 9.37
N ALA A 24 0.87 3.69 9.28
CA ALA A 24 -0.49 3.69 9.82
C ALA A 24 -0.51 3.99 11.32
N SER A 25 0.36 3.34 12.10
CA SER A 25 0.51 3.63 13.54
C SER A 25 1.02 5.06 13.81
N TYR A 26 1.93 5.58 12.97
CA TYR A 26 2.37 6.98 13.05
C TYR A 26 1.19 7.95 12.88
N LEU A 27 0.33 7.72 11.88
CA LEU A 27 -0.86 8.55 11.64
C LEU A 27 -1.87 8.47 12.79
N SER A 28 -2.05 7.30 13.39
CA SER A 28 -2.88 7.16 14.60
C SER A 28 -2.32 7.97 15.77
N GLY A 29 -0.98 8.04 15.90
CA GLY A 29 -0.30 8.92 16.86
C GLY A 29 -0.50 10.43 16.61
N GLU A 30 -0.91 10.82 15.39
CA GLU A 30 -1.32 12.18 15.01
C GLU A 30 -2.85 12.40 15.16
N ASP A 31 -3.51 11.59 15.98
CA ASP A 31 -4.95 11.66 16.27
C ASP A 31 -5.87 11.42 15.04
N LEU A 32 -5.39 10.68 14.01
CA LEU A 32 -6.19 10.33 12.85
C LEU A 32 -6.83 8.94 12.99
N ALA A 33 -8.08 8.80 12.53
CA ALA A 33 -8.73 7.50 12.37
C ALA A 33 -8.17 6.80 11.12
N VAL A 34 -7.49 5.65 11.32
CA VAL A 34 -6.74 4.96 10.27
C VAL A 34 -7.25 3.53 10.07
N LEU A 35 -7.51 3.17 8.80
CA LEU A 35 -7.77 1.80 8.38
C LEU A 35 -6.63 1.28 7.52
N VAL A 36 -6.08 0.12 7.87
CA VAL A 36 -5.17 -0.64 7.01
C VAL A 36 -5.96 -1.69 6.23
N VAL A 37 -5.81 -1.72 4.91
CA VAL A 37 -6.40 -2.74 4.05
C VAL A 37 -5.29 -3.61 3.47
N ASP A 38 -5.30 -4.90 3.82
CA ASP A 38 -4.32 -5.87 3.33
C ASP A 38 -4.77 -6.43 1.96
N LEU A 39 -4.06 -6.03 0.91
CA LEU A 39 -4.30 -6.45 -0.47
C LEU A 39 -3.25 -7.43 -1.00
N ASP A 40 -2.35 -7.92 -0.13
CA ASP A 40 -1.41 -8.97 -0.48
C ASP A 40 -2.00 -10.36 -0.15
N PRO A 41 -2.09 -11.29 -1.12
CA PRO A 41 -2.48 -12.67 -0.84
C PRO A 41 -1.60 -13.41 0.18
N GLN A 42 -0.42 -12.86 0.50
CA GLN A 42 0.44 -13.38 1.56
C GLN A 42 0.02 -12.95 2.96
N CYS A 43 -0.90 -11.98 3.09
CA CYS A 43 -1.48 -11.48 4.34
C CYS A 43 -0.44 -11.03 5.37
N ASN A 44 0.68 -10.46 4.91
CA ASN A 44 1.80 -10.09 5.79
C ASN A 44 1.46 -8.92 6.72
N SER A 45 0.68 -7.92 6.28
CA SER A 45 0.23 -6.82 7.13
C SER A 45 -0.78 -7.30 8.17
N THR A 46 -1.70 -8.18 7.79
CA THR A 46 -2.63 -8.81 8.73
C THR A 46 -1.87 -9.57 9.83
N GLN A 47 -0.87 -10.37 9.45
CA GLN A 47 -0.06 -11.12 10.41
C GLN A 47 0.77 -10.22 11.33
N LEU A 48 1.26 -9.08 10.84
CA LEU A 48 2.01 -8.13 11.65
C LEU A 48 1.12 -7.38 12.64
N LEU A 49 -0.08 -6.99 12.21
CA LEU A 49 -0.96 -6.10 12.96
C LEU A 49 -1.78 -6.82 14.03
N LEU A 50 -2.29 -8.02 13.71
CA LEU A 50 -3.22 -8.76 14.57
C LEU A 50 -2.50 -9.76 15.46
N THR A 51 -3.01 -9.93 16.69
CA THR A 51 -2.52 -10.92 17.64
C THR A 51 -2.81 -12.35 17.17
N ASP A 52 -2.11 -13.33 17.74
CA ASP A 52 -2.32 -14.76 17.43
C ASP A 52 -3.79 -15.18 17.70
N ASP A 53 -4.40 -14.70 18.79
CA ASP A 53 -5.79 -14.99 19.11
C ASP A 53 -6.76 -14.43 18.05
N GLN A 54 -6.52 -13.18 17.59
CA GLN A 54 -7.32 -12.57 16.51
C GLN A 54 -7.12 -13.29 15.18
N TRP A 55 -5.88 -13.74 14.92
CA TRP A 55 -5.56 -14.54 13.74
C TRP A 55 -6.32 -15.88 13.75
N ASP A 56 -6.33 -16.59 14.89
CA ASP A 56 -7.07 -17.85 15.05
C ASP A 56 -8.60 -17.65 14.91
N GLU A 57 -9.12 -16.53 15.41
CA GLU A 57 -10.53 -16.19 15.24
C GLU A 57 -10.91 -15.99 13.78
N ILE A 58 -10.05 -15.38 12.98
CA ILE A 58 -10.31 -15.08 11.56
C ILE A 58 -10.11 -16.33 10.69
N TYR A 59 -8.99 -17.03 10.87
CA TYR A 59 -8.53 -18.08 9.94
C TYR A 59 -8.65 -19.50 10.50
N GLY A 60 -8.92 -19.67 11.80
CA GLY A 60 -9.06 -21.00 12.44
C GLY A 60 -10.16 -21.86 11.83
N ASP A 61 -11.25 -21.25 11.33
CA ASP A 61 -12.22 -21.93 10.49
C ASP A 61 -12.07 -21.50 9.03
N VAL A 62 -11.41 -22.34 8.24
CA VAL A 62 -11.14 -22.09 6.81
C VAL A 62 -12.42 -21.92 5.98
N THR A 63 -13.55 -22.50 6.43
CA THR A 63 -14.81 -22.43 5.69
C THR A 63 -15.50 -21.09 5.81
N ASP A 64 -15.21 -20.30 6.84
CA ASP A 64 -15.81 -18.98 7.11
C ASP A 64 -14.83 -17.81 6.99
N SER A 65 -13.54 -18.07 6.78
CA SER A 65 -12.50 -17.03 6.73
C SER A 65 -12.75 -15.97 5.63
N ASP A 66 -13.33 -16.35 4.48
CA ASP A 66 -13.75 -15.40 3.45
C ASP A 66 -14.69 -14.29 3.99
N ALA A 67 -15.56 -14.64 4.96
CA ALA A 67 -16.53 -13.69 5.53
C ALA A 67 -15.89 -12.70 6.52
N LYS A 68 -14.71 -13.03 7.06
CA LYS A 68 -13.97 -12.26 8.08
C LYS A 68 -12.79 -11.46 7.51
N THR A 69 -12.76 -11.28 6.19
CA THR A 69 -11.62 -10.68 5.49
C THR A 69 -12.07 -9.77 4.35
N VAL A 70 -11.11 -9.16 3.64
CA VAL A 70 -11.33 -8.36 2.43
C VAL A 70 -12.12 -9.11 1.34
N MET A 71 -12.23 -10.43 1.43
CA MET A 71 -13.05 -11.23 0.52
C MET A 71 -14.55 -10.99 0.70
N ARG A 72 -15.00 -10.54 1.90
CA ARG A 72 -16.42 -10.23 2.14
C ARG A 72 -16.94 -9.12 1.22
N PRO A 73 -16.35 -7.91 1.20
CA PRO A 73 -16.79 -6.86 0.28
C PRO A 73 -16.63 -7.26 -1.20
N LEU A 74 -15.72 -8.15 -1.55
CA LEU A 74 -15.50 -8.65 -2.89
C LEU A 74 -16.40 -9.84 -3.29
N ARG A 75 -17.16 -10.40 -2.35
CA ARG A 75 -18.03 -11.57 -2.60
C ARG A 75 -19.01 -11.36 -3.75
N PRO A 76 -19.72 -10.22 -3.90
CA PRO A 76 -20.58 -9.99 -5.06
C PRO A 76 -19.83 -10.06 -6.38
N ILE A 77 -18.65 -9.43 -6.47
CA ILE A 77 -17.80 -9.44 -7.67
C ILE A 77 -17.38 -10.87 -8.02
N ARG A 78 -17.00 -11.67 -7.02
CA ARG A 78 -16.66 -13.09 -7.21
C ARG A 78 -17.83 -13.92 -7.76
N ARG A 79 -19.06 -13.51 -7.47
CA ARG A 79 -20.30 -14.14 -7.98
C ARG A 79 -20.75 -13.61 -9.34
N GLY A 80 -20.05 -12.63 -9.90
CA GLY A 80 -20.36 -12.01 -11.18
C GLY A 80 -21.17 -10.71 -11.10
N ASP A 81 -21.52 -10.25 -9.89
CA ASP A 81 -22.21 -8.98 -9.70
C ASP A 81 -21.26 -7.78 -9.93
N SER A 82 -21.81 -6.59 -10.08
CA SER A 82 -21.06 -5.36 -10.25
C SER A 82 -21.10 -4.43 -9.03
N SER A 83 -21.45 -4.97 -7.87
CA SER A 83 -21.54 -4.25 -6.59
C SER A 83 -20.45 -4.70 -5.61
N VAL A 84 -20.28 -3.91 -4.57
CA VAL A 84 -19.44 -4.22 -3.39
C VAL A 84 -20.36 -4.36 -2.19
N ASP A 85 -20.11 -5.34 -1.33
CA ASP A 85 -20.82 -5.46 -0.05
C ASP A 85 -20.04 -4.68 1.01
N ALA A 86 -20.48 -3.46 1.27
CA ALA A 86 -19.86 -2.58 2.27
C ALA A 86 -20.60 -2.59 3.64
N ASN A 87 -21.59 -3.49 3.81
CA ASN A 87 -22.29 -3.62 5.08
C ASN A 87 -21.53 -4.56 6.01
N ASP A 88 -21.50 -4.23 7.31
CA ASP A 88 -20.83 -5.04 8.35
C ASP A 88 -19.44 -5.54 7.89
N LEU A 89 -18.58 -4.64 7.54
CA LEU A 89 -17.21 -4.99 7.15
C LEU A 89 -16.49 -5.67 8.31
N PRO A 90 -15.73 -6.74 8.06
CA PRO A 90 -15.01 -7.47 9.10
C PRO A 90 -13.73 -6.73 9.52
N ILE A 91 -13.92 -5.57 10.09
CA ILE A 91 -12.83 -4.71 10.55
C ILE A 91 -12.46 -5.12 11.98
N VAL A 92 -11.16 -5.24 12.23
CA VAL A 92 -10.60 -5.65 13.51
C VAL A 92 -9.58 -4.62 13.97
N THR A 93 -9.65 -4.19 15.23
CA THR A 93 -8.69 -3.24 15.79
C THR A 93 -7.37 -3.95 16.16
N ALA A 94 -6.25 -3.40 15.70
CA ALA A 94 -4.90 -3.83 16.04
C ALA A 94 -4.42 -3.08 17.30
N PRO A 95 -4.38 -3.72 18.48
CA PRO A 95 -4.30 -2.99 19.75
C PRO A 95 -2.97 -2.28 19.97
N ARG A 96 -1.86 -2.84 19.48
CA ARG A 96 -0.51 -2.26 19.65
C ARG A 96 -0.20 -1.19 18.60
N PHE A 97 -0.83 -1.25 17.43
CA PHE A 97 -0.68 -0.27 16.36
C PHE A 97 -1.69 0.86 16.46
N GLU A 98 -2.74 0.68 17.27
CA GLU A 98 -3.83 1.64 17.47
C GLU A 98 -4.53 2.03 16.16
N VAL A 99 -4.69 1.04 15.26
CA VAL A 99 -5.34 1.20 13.96
C VAL A 99 -6.37 0.09 13.74
N ASP A 100 -7.31 0.34 12.85
CA ASP A 100 -8.22 -0.69 12.37
C ASP A 100 -7.65 -1.40 11.13
N VAL A 101 -8.04 -2.66 10.95
CA VAL A 101 -7.54 -3.54 9.89
C VAL A 101 -8.71 -4.21 9.18
N LEU A 102 -8.75 -4.12 7.87
CA LEU A 102 -9.52 -5.03 7.04
C LEU A 102 -8.57 -6.17 6.61
N PRO A 103 -8.70 -7.37 7.22
CA PRO A 103 -7.73 -8.45 7.04
C PRO A 103 -7.66 -8.95 5.60
N GLY A 104 -6.45 -9.31 5.15
CA GLY A 104 -6.22 -9.94 3.86
C GLY A 104 -6.72 -11.38 3.78
N HIS A 105 -6.65 -11.98 2.59
CA HIS A 105 -6.97 -13.41 2.42
C HIS A 105 -6.20 -14.01 1.24
N PRO A 106 -5.67 -15.26 1.36
CA PRO A 106 -4.97 -15.92 0.25
C PRO A 106 -5.81 -16.06 -1.03
N SER A 107 -7.15 -16.17 -0.92
CA SER A 107 -8.06 -16.21 -2.05
C SER A 107 -8.12 -14.91 -2.87
N LEU A 108 -7.48 -13.82 -2.42
CA LEU A 108 -7.27 -12.62 -3.26
C LEU A 108 -6.60 -12.98 -4.59
N SER A 109 -5.72 -13.98 -4.60
CA SER A 109 -5.11 -14.47 -5.85
C SER A 109 -6.13 -14.92 -6.90
N ILE A 110 -7.30 -15.40 -6.48
CA ILE A 110 -8.41 -15.81 -7.38
C ILE A 110 -9.09 -14.56 -7.97
N MET A 111 -9.11 -13.45 -7.24
CA MET A 111 -9.71 -12.20 -7.69
C MET A 111 -8.92 -11.55 -8.83
N GLU A 112 -7.66 -11.91 -9.05
CA GLU A 112 -6.86 -11.42 -10.18
C GLU A 112 -7.56 -11.68 -11.53
N ASP A 113 -8.09 -12.89 -11.75
CA ASP A 113 -8.78 -13.24 -12.98
C ASP A 113 -10.11 -12.50 -13.14
N ASN A 114 -10.89 -12.40 -12.05
CA ASN A 114 -12.16 -11.68 -12.05
C ASN A 114 -11.98 -10.19 -12.35
N LEU A 115 -11.01 -9.54 -11.72
CA LEU A 115 -10.70 -8.14 -11.92
C LEU A 115 -10.02 -7.91 -13.27
N GLY A 116 -9.20 -8.84 -13.76
CA GLY A 116 -8.62 -8.82 -15.10
C GLY A 116 -9.70 -8.83 -16.20
N THR A 117 -10.71 -9.69 -16.06
CA THR A 117 -11.89 -9.73 -16.93
C THR A 117 -12.67 -8.41 -16.85
N SER A 118 -12.89 -7.89 -15.64
CA SER A 118 -13.60 -6.62 -15.42
C SER A 118 -12.90 -5.45 -16.11
N TRP A 119 -11.57 -5.43 -16.14
CA TRP A 119 -10.78 -4.46 -16.89
C TRP A 119 -11.01 -4.55 -18.40
N SER A 120 -11.07 -5.77 -18.93
CA SER A 120 -11.34 -6.00 -20.37
C SER A 120 -12.73 -5.53 -20.76
N GLU A 121 -13.74 -5.79 -19.93
CA GLU A 121 -15.10 -5.31 -20.09
C GLU A 121 -15.17 -3.79 -20.03
N PHE A 122 -14.53 -3.18 -19.04
CA PHE A 122 -14.45 -1.72 -18.95
C PHE A 122 -13.78 -1.11 -20.18
N GLY A 123 -12.67 -1.70 -20.65
CA GLY A 123 -11.99 -1.31 -21.89
C GLY A 123 -12.90 -1.35 -23.11
N SER A 124 -13.88 -2.25 -23.12
CA SER A 124 -14.93 -2.36 -24.15
C SER A 124 -16.13 -1.44 -23.93
N GLY A 125 -16.10 -0.59 -22.90
CA GLY A 125 -17.16 0.40 -22.63
C GLY A 125 -18.32 -0.14 -21.78
N ILE A 126 -18.19 -1.30 -21.14
CA ILE A 126 -19.25 -1.92 -20.31
C ILE A 126 -19.20 -1.34 -18.89
N ALA A 127 -20.27 -0.69 -18.43
CA ALA A 127 -20.34 -0.06 -17.11
C ALA A 127 -20.23 -1.05 -15.94
N GLY A 128 -20.71 -2.29 -16.09
CA GLY A 128 -20.54 -3.33 -15.09
C GLY A 128 -19.06 -3.64 -14.82
N GLY A 129 -18.23 -3.69 -15.86
CA GLY A 129 -16.78 -3.81 -15.74
C GLY A 129 -16.16 -2.60 -15.04
N ALA A 130 -16.61 -1.39 -15.36
CA ALA A 130 -16.17 -0.16 -14.71
C ALA A 130 -16.43 -0.19 -13.19
N ARG A 131 -17.64 -0.58 -12.77
CA ARG A 131 -18.01 -0.68 -11.35
C ARG A 131 -17.13 -1.68 -10.60
N ARG A 132 -16.89 -2.86 -11.18
CA ARG A 132 -16.02 -3.86 -10.57
C ARG A 132 -14.57 -3.39 -10.46
N THR A 133 -14.04 -2.69 -11.46
CA THR A 133 -12.68 -2.13 -11.37
C THR A 133 -12.56 -1.01 -10.34
N ALA A 134 -13.64 -0.30 -10.04
CA ALA A 134 -13.69 0.77 -9.05
C ALA A 134 -14.14 0.30 -7.65
N TRP A 135 -14.07 -1.00 -7.36
CA TRP A 135 -14.54 -1.59 -6.10
C TRP A 135 -13.97 -0.90 -4.86
N LEU A 136 -12.68 -0.56 -4.87
CA LEU A 136 -12.04 0.11 -3.74
C LEU A 136 -12.60 1.53 -3.53
N ARG A 137 -12.90 2.25 -4.61
CA ARG A 137 -13.56 3.56 -4.49
C ARG A 137 -14.97 3.45 -3.93
N ALA A 138 -15.70 2.38 -4.29
CA ALA A 138 -17.01 2.11 -3.71
C ALA A 138 -16.91 1.77 -2.22
N LEU A 139 -15.92 0.95 -1.83
CA LEU A 139 -15.63 0.62 -0.43
C LEU A 139 -15.27 1.89 0.38
N ARG A 140 -14.36 2.71 -0.13
CA ARG A 140 -13.96 3.96 0.51
C ARG A 140 -15.12 4.90 0.78
N ARG A 141 -16.06 5.03 -0.17
CA ARG A 141 -17.27 5.85 0.04
C ARG A 141 -18.13 5.39 1.21
N ALA A 142 -18.18 4.10 1.44
CA ALA A 142 -18.94 3.54 2.58
C ALA A 142 -18.23 3.78 3.91
N LEU A 143 -16.91 4.00 3.90
CA LEU A 143 -16.05 4.20 5.07
C LEU A 143 -15.66 5.67 5.30
N ASP A 144 -16.19 6.59 4.51
CA ASP A 144 -15.75 7.99 4.43
C ASP A 144 -16.01 8.81 5.71
N GLU A 145 -17.01 8.40 6.50
CA GLU A 145 -17.34 9.04 7.78
C GLU A 145 -16.59 8.43 8.97
N ASP A 146 -15.98 7.25 8.78
CA ASP A 146 -15.35 6.49 9.86
C ASP A 146 -13.82 6.70 9.91
N TYR A 147 -13.18 6.99 8.77
CA TYR A 147 -11.72 7.05 8.67
C TYR A 147 -11.22 8.32 7.96
N ASP A 148 -10.14 8.89 8.48
CA ASP A 148 -9.42 10.01 7.86
C ASP A 148 -8.48 9.50 6.76
N VAL A 149 -7.79 8.37 7.03
CA VAL A 149 -6.81 7.79 6.11
C VAL A 149 -7.00 6.28 5.97
N ILE A 150 -6.96 5.79 4.72
CA ILE A 150 -6.93 4.37 4.39
C ILE A 150 -5.55 4.04 3.81
N VAL A 151 -4.79 3.21 4.51
CA VAL A 151 -3.47 2.72 4.10
C VAL A 151 -3.62 1.37 3.42
N LEU A 152 -3.11 1.25 2.18
CA LEU A 152 -3.20 0.03 1.38
C LEU A 152 -1.83 -0.64 1.33
N ASP A 153 -1.73 -1.87 1.84
CA ASP A 153 -0.56 -2.72 1.63
C ASP A 153 -0.74 -3.55 0.37
N ALA A 154 -0.05 -3.15 -0.70
CA ALA A 154 -0.19 -3.75 -2.03
C ALA A 154 0.79 -4.92 -2.23
N SER A 155 0.34 -5.97 -2.93
CA SER A 155 1.19 -7.10 -3.28
C SER A 155 2.34 -6.72 -4.22
N PRO A 156 3.45 -7.49 -4.28
CA PRO A 156 4.56 -7.23 -5.19
C PRO A 156 4.24 -7.71 -6.62
N SER A 157 3.16 -7.20 -7.22
CA SER A 157 2.73 -7.59 -8.56
C SER A 157 2.26 -6.37 -9.37
N LEU A 158 2.21 -6.52 -10.70
CA LEU A 158 1.58 -5.59 -11.62
C LEU A 158 0.20 -6.11 -12.08
N GLY A 159 -0.46 -6.87 -11.23
CA GLY A 159 -1.72 -7.56 -11.51
C GLY A 159 -2.96 -6.68 -11.43
N ALA A 160 -4.14 -7.31 -11.60
CA ALA A 160 -5.42 -6.61 -11.64
C ALA A 160 -5.85 -6.06 -10.27
N ILE A 161 -5.55 -6.75 -9.18
CA ILE A 161 -5.80 -6.26 -7.82
C ILE A 161 -5.09 -4.93 -7.62
N ASN A 162 -3.78 -4.87 -7.87
CA ASN A 162 -3.01 -3.65 -7.70
C ASN A 162 -3.46 -2.53 -8.66
N ARG A 163 -3.92 -2.85 -9.89
CA ARG A 163 -4.52 -1.84 -10.77
C ARG A 163 -5.75 -1.20 -10.14
N THR A 164 -6.64 -2.02 -9.60
CA THR A 164 -7.87 -1.51 -8.96
C THR A 164 -7.57 -0.77 -7.67
N ALA A 165 -6.56 -1.22 -6.91
CA ALA A 165 -6.06 -0.52 -5.73
C ALA A 165 -5.51 0.87 -6.09
N MET A 166 -4.64 0.97 -7.09
CA MET A 166 -4.07 2.24 -7.55
C MET A 166 -5.13 3.20 -8.08
N ILE A 167 -6.15 2.70 -8.82
CA ILE A 167 -7.29 3.52 -9.27
C ILE A 167 -8.13 4.02 -8.09
N GLY A 168 -8.24 3.21 -7.04
CA GLY A 168 -8.95 3.56 -5.81
C GLY A 168 -8.15 4.47 -4.88
N SER A 169 -6.84 4.63 -5.08
CA SER A 169 -5.96 5.45 -4.26
C SER A 169 -5.94 6.91 -4.70
N ASP A 170 -5.61 7.78 -3.76
CA ASP A 170 -5.29 9.17 -4.04
C ASP A 170 -3.77 9.35 -4.19
N PHE A 171 -3.01 8.60 -3.38
CA PHE A 171 -1.57 8.71 -3.28
C PHE A 171 -0.88 7.35 -3.31
N PHE A 172 0.40 7.35 -3.65
CA PHE A 172 1.26 6.19 -3.45
C PHE A 172 2.70 6.57 -3.13
N VAL A 173 3.35 5.66 -2.39
CA VAL A 173 4.77 5.69 -2.05
C VAL A 173 5.42 4.41 -2.55
N THR A 174 6.65 4.52 -3.07
CA THR A 174 7.40 3.37 -3.57
C THR A 174 8.62 3.08 -2.69
N PRO A 175 8.53 2.15 -1.73
CA PRO A 175 9.69 1.64 -1.02
C PRO A 175 10.58 0.83 -1.95
N MET A 176 11.91 1.03 -1.90
CA MET A 176 12.85 0.35 -2.78
C MET A 176 14.19 0.02 -2.10
N SER A 177 14.96 -0.83 -2.74
CA SER A 177 16.36 -1.12 -2.38
C SER A 177 17.30 -0.49 -3.41
N ALA A 178 18.54 -0.18 -3.05
CA ALA A 178 19.54 0.30 -4.01
C ALA A 178 20.20 -0.90 -4.72
N ASP A 179 19.48 -1.53 -5.64
CA ASP A 179 19.96 -2.61 -6.49
C ASP A 179 19.33 -2.54 -7.89
N LEU A 180 19.95 -3.24 -8.84
CA LEU A 180 19.58 -3.22 -10.25
C LEU A 180 18.09 -3.55 -10.48
N PHE A 181 17.54 -4.53 -9.73
CA PHE A 181 16.14 -4.94 -9.92
C PHE A 181 15.15 -3.89 -9.40
N SER A 182 15.56 -3.09 -8.42
CA SER A 182 14.75 -1.95 -7.95
C SER A 182 14.71 -0.81 -8.97
N LEU A 183 15.79 -0.57 -9.71
CA LEU A 183 15.79 0.38 -10.83
C LEU A 183 14.81 -0.05 -11.92
N TYR A 184 14.90 -1.30 -12.37
CA TYR A 184 13.92 -1.86 -13.31
C TYR A 184 12.49 -1.84 -12.77
N ALA A 185 12.32 -1.97 -11.45
CA ALA A 185 11.00 -1.89 -10.84
C ALA A 185 10.38 -0.49 -11.00
N LEU A 186 11.16 0.60 -10.85
CA LEU A 186 10.67 1.96 -11.10
C LEU A 186 10.23 2.15 -12.54
N ASP A 187 11.06 1.75 -13.51
CA ASP A 187 10.72 1.83 -14.94
C ASP A 187 9.44 1.05 -15.25
N ASN A 188 9.32 -0.17 -14.70
CA ASN A 188 8.14 -1.01 -14.90
C ASN A 188 6.89 -0.38 -14.28
N ILE A 189 6.97 0.19 -13.07
CA ILE A 189 5.86 0.87 -12.40
C ILE A 189 5.41 2.07 -13.23
N ALA A 190 6.34 2.90 -13.69
CA ALA A 190 6.03 4.07 -14.51
C ALA A 190 5.34 3.67 -15.83
N ALA A 191 5.92 2.75 -16.58
CA ALA A 191 5.35 2.26 -17.84
C ALA A 191 3.97 1.59 -17.63
N TRP A 192 3.82 0.82 -16.55
CA TRP A 192 2.57 0.15 -16.20
C TRP A 192 1.47 1.16 -15.83
N LEU A 193 1.76 2.15 -14.99
CA LEU A 193 0.79 3.19 -14.62
C LEU A 193 0.36 4.01 -15.84
N HIS A 194 1.29 4.52 -16.64
CA HIS A 194 0.97 5.28 -17.85
C HIS A 194 0.07 4.49 -18.80
N ARG A 195 0.38 3.20 -19.01
CA ARG A 195 -0.45 2.33 -19.85
C ARG A 195 -1.87 2.20 -19.29
N TRP A 196 -2.02 1.94 -17.99
CA TRP A 196 -3.33 1.67 -17.40
C TRP A 196 -4.18 2.92 -17.23
N LEU A 197 -3.57 4.05 -16.92
CA LEU A 197 -4.25 5.34 -16.91
C LEU A 197 -4.77 5.70 -18.30
N GLY A 198 -4.00 5.47 -19.35
CA GLY A 198 -4.43 5.64 -20.72
C GLY A 198 -5.61 4.71 -21.13
N ILE A 199 -5.58 3.45 -20.68
CA ILE A 199 -6.69 2.51 -20.86
C ILE A 199 -7.94 2.99 -20.12
N TYR A 200 -7.78 3.42 -18.85
CA TYR A 200 -8.87 3.97 -18.05
C TYR A 200 -9.56 5.14 -18.75
N ASP A 201 -8.79 6.12 -19.24
CA ASP A 201 -9.32 7.30 -19.91
C ASP A 201 -10.10 6.96 -21.19
N ASN A 202 -9.59 5.98 -21.97
CA ASN A 202 -10.26 5.51 -23.18
C ASN A 202 -11.56 4.75 -22.83
N ALA A 203 -11.49 3.82 -21.90
CA ALA A 203 -12.62 3.02 -21.44
C ALA A 203 -13.74 3.90 -20.88
N ARG A 204 -13.39 4.87 -20.04
CA ARG A 204 -14.35 5.85 -19.50
C ARG A 204 -15.06 6.68 -20.60
N ARG A 205 -14.32 7.10 -21.63
CA ARG A 205 -14.92 7.82 -22.76
C ARG A 205 -15.91 6.94 -23.51
N SER A 206 -15.57 5.69 -23.75
CA SER A 206 -16.43 4.71 -24.42
C SER A 206 -17.69 4.40 -23.61
N ALA A 207 -17.55 4.25 -22.28
CA ALA A 207 -18.66 3.94 -21.38
C ALA A 207 -19.50 5.18 -20.96
N ARG A 208 -19.16 6.39 -21.41
CA ARG A 208 -19.72 7.65 -20.89
C ARG A 208 -21.26 7.69 -20.85
N GLY A 209 -21.90 7.21 -21.89
CA GLY A 209 -23.38 7.22 -21.98
C GLY A 209 -24.02 6.30 -20.95
N GLU A 210 -23.47 5.11 -20.79
CA GLU A 210 -23.95 4.09 -19.84
C GLU A 210 -23.67 4.52 -18.40
N LEU A 211 -22.47 5.03 -18.09
CA LEU A 211 -22.12 5.56 -16.78
C LEU A 211 -23.03 6.72 -16.34
N ALA A 212 -23.42 7.60 -17.28
CA ALA A 212 -24.36 8.67 -16.99
C ALA A 212 -25.78 8.14 -16.72
N ALA A 213 -26.22 7.14 -17.50
CA ALA A 213 -27.54 6.53 -17.33
C ALA A 213 -27.67 5.75 -16.01
N THR A 214 -26.58 5.19 -15.49
CA THR A 214 -26.54 4.41 -14.25
C THR A 214 -26.16 5.23 -13.01
N GLY A 215 -25.77 6.50 -13.16
CA GLY A 215 -25.35 7.36 -12.05
C GLY A 215 -23.94 7.10 -11.53
N ASP A 216 -23.09 6.38 -12.29
CA ASP A 216 -21.75 5.95 -11.86
C ASP A 216 -20.64 6.97 -12.18
N THR A 217 -20.99 8.17 -12.64
CA THR A 217 -20.00 9.20 -13.06
C THR A 217 -19.02 9.59 -11.96
N ASP A 218 -19.46 9.60 -10.70
CA ASP A 218 -18.63 9.96 -9.55
C ASP A 218 -17.75 8.79 -9.09
N LEU A 219 -18.24 7.55 -9.28
CA LEU A 219 -17.44 6.37 -9.01
C LEU A 219 -16.29 6.22 -10.02
N ILE A 220 -16.54 6.64 -11.26
CA ILE A 220 -15.60 6.59 -12.39
C ILE A 220 -15.28 8.03 -12.86
N PRO A 221 -14.48 8.80 -12.07
CA PRO A 221 -14.23 10.21 -12.33
C PRO A 221 -13.44 10.42 -13.62
N ARG A 222 -13.49 11.66 -14.15
CA ARG A 222 -12.77 12.05 -15.37
C ARG A 222 -11.25 12.00 -15.19
N ARG A 223 -10.76 12.39 -14.03
CA ARG A 223 -9.35 12.35 -13.65
C ARG A 223 -9.25 11.63 -12.30
N LEU A 224 -8.41 10.63 -12.24
CA LEU A 224 -8.10 9.93 -11.00
C LEU A 224 -7.12 10.75 -10.19
N PRO A 225 -7.24 10.82 -8.85
CA PRO A 225 -6.29 11.52 -8.00
C PRO A 225 -4.85 11.02 -8.17
N ILE A 226 -4.67 9.73 -8.42
CA ILE A 226 -3.38 9.08 -8.63
C ILE A 226 -2.54 9.69 -9.78
N HIS A 227 -3.13 10.47 -10.69
CA HIS A 227 -2.38 11.20 -11.72
C HIS A 227 -1.40 12.22 -11.15
N ASP A 228 -1.63 12.68 -9.93
CA ASP A 228 -0.77 13.62 -9.21
C ASP A 228 -0.40 13.04 -7.82
N GLY A 229 -0.55 11.72 -7.66
CA GLY A 229 -0.54 11.04 -6.36
C GLY A 229 0.80 10.43 -5.96
N PHE A 230 1.83 10.46 -6.80
CA PHE A 230 3.15 9.95 -6.41
C PHE A 230 3.79 10.88 -5.37
N LEU A 231 3.87 10.41 -4.13
CA LEU A 231 4.46 11.18 -3.04
C LEU A 231 5.98 11.04 -2.98
N GLY A 232 6.55 10.02 -3.61
CA GLY A 232 7.97 9.78 -3.63
C GLY A 232 8.37 8.35 -3.29
N TYR A 233 9.67 8.14 -3.11
CA TYR A 233 10.24 6.83 -2.80
C TYR A 233 11.11 6.88 -1.55
N THR A 234 11.22 5.72 -0.89
CA THR A 234 12.20 5.48 0.18
C THR A 234 13.23 4.47 -0.28
N VAL A 235 14.46 4.56 0.23
CA VAL A 235 15.54 3.64 -0.13
C VAL A 235 15.99 2.84 1.08
N GLN A 236 15.90 1.52 1.03
CA GLN A 236 16.45 0.67 2.09
C GLN A 236 17.97 0.74 2.14
N GLN A 237 18.51 0.92 3.33
CA GLN A 237 19.95 0.87 3.59
C GLN A 237 20.50 -0.54 3.34
N TYR A 238 21.60 -0.64 2.61
CA TYR A 238 22.30 -1.91 2.45
C TYR A 238 23.28 -2.12 3.59
N VAL A 239 23.39 -3.37 4.05
CA VAL A 239 24.38 -3.73 5.06
C VAL A 239 25.68 -4.11 4.38
N SER A 240 26.70 -3.28 4.55
CA SER A 240 28.06 -3.67 4.19
C SER A 240 28.57 -4.75 5.17
N ARG A 241 28.98 -5.91 4.65
CA ARG A 241 29.77 -6.87 5.44
C ARG A 241 31.14 -6.26 5.69
N ALA A 242 31.58 -6.27 6.93
CA ALA A 242 32.94 -5.88 7.29
C ALA A 242 33.93 -6.90 6.70
N ALA A 243 34.71 -6.50 5.71
CA ALA A 243 35.92 -7.18 5.30
C ALA A 243 37.11 -6.34 5.80
N GLY A 244 37.88 -6.86 6.78
CA GLY A 244 39.09 -6.18 7.23
C GLY A 244 38.90 -4.97 8.14
N GLY A 245 37.83 -4.87 8.91
CA GLY A 245 37.68 -3.84 9.95
C GLY A 245 37.07 -2.51 9.51
N GLU A 246 36.94 -2.22 8.21
CA GLU A 246 36.24 -1.06 7.68
C GLU A 246 34.92 -1.50 7.01
N ARG A 247 33.82 -0.82 7.37
CA ARG A 247 32.53 -0.95 6.69
C ARG A 247 32.59 -0.15 5.40
N ARG A 248 32.84 -0.81 4.27
CA ARG A 248 32.74 -0.18 2.95
C ARG A 248 31.41 -0.55 2.30
N PRO A 249 30.66 0.42 1.76
CA PRO A 249 29.57 0.15 0.85
C PRO A 249 30.10 -0.70 -0.31
N VAL A 250 29.31 -1.68 -0.76
CA VAL A 250 29.65 -2.39 -2.00
C VAL A 250 29.53 -1.38 -3.14
N LYS A 251 30.56 -1.22 -3.97
CA LYS A 251 30.56 -0.26 -5.09
C LYS A 251 29.28 -0.30 -5.93
N ALA A 252 28.70 -1.49 -6.10
CA ALA A 252 27.44 -1.68 -6.81
C ALA A 252 26.24 -1.00 -6.11
N TYR A 253 26.21 -0.94 -4.76
CA TYR A 253 25.14 -0.23 -4.04
C TYR A 253 25.21 1.27 -4.28
N ASP A 254 26.39 1.88 -4.13
CA ASP A 254 26.56 3.32 -4.33
C ASP A 254 26.26 3.70 -5.79
N GLN A 255 26.67 2.86 -6.74
CA GLN A 255 26.36 3.05 -8.15
C GLN A 255 24.84 3.06 -8.38
N HIS A 256 24.13 1.99 -7.99
CA HIS A 256 22.69 1.90 -8.23
C HIS A 256 21.90 2.96 -7.44
N ARG A 257 22.36 3.32 -6.23
CA ARG A 257 21.76 4.43 -5.50
C ARG A 257 21.85 5.75 -6.27
N GLY A 258 22.98 6.02 -6.90
CA GLY A 258 23.17 7.21 -7.74
C GLY A 258 22.32 7.23 -9.02
N GLU A 259 21.86 6.07 -9.48
CA GLU A 259 21.01 5.92 -10.66
C GLU A 259 19.49 6.07 -10.35
N ILE A 260 19.08 5.94 -9.07
CA ILE A 260 17.66 6.00 -8.66
C ILE A 260 16.95 7.28 -9.14
N PRO A 261 17.48 8.50 -8.95
CA PRO A 261 16.79 9.72 -9.39
C PRO A 261 16.42 9.69 -10.88
N ALA A 262 17.35 9.28 -11.75
CA ALA A 262 17.11 9.19 -13.19
C ALA A 262 15.98 8.21 -13.56
N HIS A 263 15.84 7.08 -12.85
CA HIS A 263 14.75 6.13 -13.05
C HIS A 263 13.42 6.65 -12.44
N ALA A 264 13.49 7.40 -11.33
CA ALA A 264 12.32 8.01 -10.69
C ALA A 264 11.76 9.19 -11.51
N GLU A 265 12.56 9.83 -12.38
CA GLU A 265 12.13 10.92 -13.27
C GLU A 265 10.87 10.58 -14.05
N GLN A 266 10.71 9.33 -14.47
CA GLN A 266 9.52 8.88 -15.19
C GLN A 266 8.23 8.97 -14.35
N LEU A 267 8.34 8.96 -13.01
CA LEU A 267 7.22 9.10 -12.08
C LEU A 267 6.93 10.56 -11.70
N VAL A 268 7.81 11.52 -12.04
CA VAL A 268 7.57 12.95 -11.80
C VAL A 268 6.27 13.42 -12.44
N GLN A 269 5.92 12.88 -13.61
CA GLN A 269 4.67 13.21 -14.31
C GLN A 269 3.40 12.79 -13.52
N LEU A 270 3.55 11.92 -12.54
CA LEU A 270 2.50 11.46 -11.62
C LEU A 270 2.64 12.11 -10.24
N SER A 271 3.46 13.13 -10.10
CA SER A 271 3.75 13.81 -8.85
C SER A 271 3.47 15.31 -8.95
N ARG A 272 3.15 15.92 -7.82
CA ARG A 272 3.12 17.39 -7.65
C ARG A 272 4.47 17.95 -7.20
N TYR A 273 5.43 17.06 -6.90
CA TYR A 273 6.77 17.40 -6.41
C TYR A 273 7.78 17.31 -7.54
N GLY A 274 8.81 18.16 -7.47
CA GLY A 274 9.93 18.13 -8.42
C GLY A 274 10.82 16.91 -8.24
N GLU A 275 11.66 16.63 -9.22
CA GLU A 275 12.57 15.47 -9.22
C GLU A 275 13.47 15.42 -7.97
N ASP A 276 14.02 16.57 -7.57
CA ASP A 276 14.92 16.69 -6.40
C ASP A 276 14.22 16.39 -5.07
N ASP A 277 12.88 16.43 -5.03
CA ASP A 277 12.08 16.23 -3.83
C ASP A 277 11.49 14.82 -3.71
N LEU A 278 11.69 13.93 -4.69
CA LEU A 278 11.03 12.60 -4.69
C LEU A 278 11.62 11.64 -3.66
N GLU A 279 12.85 11.81 -3.21
CA GLU A 279 13.41 10.97 -2.15
C GLU A 279 12.86 11.39 -0.77
N LEU A 280 12.05 10.50 -0.18
CA LEU A 280 11.47 10.70 1.15
C LEU A 280 12.47 10.42 2.27
N GLY A 281 13.44 9.56 2.01
CA GLY A 281 14.52 9.24 2.94
C GLY A 281 15.05 7.82 2.83
N THR A 282 16.05 7.53 3.64
CA THR A 282 16.69 6.21 3.69
C THR A 282 16.20 5.43 4.89
N ILE A 283 15.60 4.25 4.63
CA ILE A 283 15.14 3.32 5.68
C ILE A 283 16.35 2.55 6.23
N PRO A 284 16.60 2.60 7.53
CA PRO A 284 17.70 1.86 8.14
C PRO A 284 17.46 0.34 8.05
N ASN A 285 18.55 -0.43 8.07
CA ASN A 285 18.42 -1.88 8.14
C ASN A 285 18.11 -2.31 9.58
N MET A 286 16.88 -2.72 9.84
CA MET A 286 16.35 -2.99 11.17
C MET A 286 16.51 -4.44 11.63
N PHE A 287 17.21 -5.29 10.84
CA PHE A 287 17.59 -6.69 11.16
C PHE A 287 16.68 -7.43 12.15
N ALA A 288 17.15 -7.50 13.41
CA ALA A 288 16.46 -8.25 14.47
C ALA A 288 15.17 -7.58 14.97
N MET A 289 14.94 -6.30 14.66
CA MET A 289 13.74 -5.59 15.14
C MET A 289 12.51 -5.95 14.33
N ILE A 290 12.65 -6.28 13.04
CA ILE A 290 11.51 -6.71 12.23
C ILE A 290 10.92 -8.02 12.75
N PRO A 291 11.70 -9.11 12.97
CA PRO A 291 11.17 -10.32 13.58
C PRO A 291 10.65 -10.12 15.01
N LEU A 292 11.26 -9.24 15.79
CA LEU A 292 10.77 -8.91 17.13
C LEU A 292 9.41 -8.22 17.05
N ALA A 293 9.28 -7.17 16.23
CA ALA A 293 8.02 -6.47 16.00
C ALA A 293 6.90 -7.41 15.55
N GLN A 294 7.22 -8.36 14.65
CA GLN A 294 6.29 -9.40 14.22
C GLN A 294 5.88 -10.33 15.36
N SER A 295 6.82 -10.76 16.20
CA SER A 295 6.52 -11.70 17.28
C SER A 295 5.72 -11.11 18.45
N VAL A 296 5.70 -9.76 18.58
CA VAL A 296 4.95 -9.06 19.63
C VAL A 296 3.83 -8.19 19.07
N HIS A 297 3.58 -8.27 17.76
CA HIS A 297 2.56 -7.52 17.04
C HIS A 297 2.57 -6.02 17.38
N ALA A 298 3.75 -5.37 17.28
CA ALA A 298 3.94 -3.98 17.69
C ALA A 298 4.72 -3.17 16.65
N PRO A 299 4.46 -1.85 16.55
CA PRO A 299 5.25 -0.97 15.72
C PRO A 299 6.72 -0.95 16.14
N ILE A 300 7.62 -0.89 15.18
CA ILE A 300 9.07 -0.79 15.46
C ILE A 300 9.38 0.44 16.32
N MET A 301 8.64 1.53 16.09
CA MET A 301 8.81 2.80 16.81
C MET A 301 8.46 2.70 18.30
N SER A 302 7.59 1.78 18.70
CA SER A 302 7.13 1.60 20.08
C SER A 302 7.72 0.39 20.80
N LEU A 303 8.66 -0.34 20.19
CA LEU A 303 9.32 -1.49 20.85
C LEU A 303 10.11 -1.06 22.08
N THR A 304 10.00 -1.86 23.15
CA THR A 304 10.61 -1.61 24.46
C THR A 304 11.45 -2.80 24.96
N THR A 305 12.05 -2.65 26.13
CA THR A 305 12.75 -3.75 26.82
C THR A 305 11.78 -4.84 27.28
N GLU A 306 10.51 -4.53 27.51
CA GLU A 306 9.47 -5.51 27.86
C GLU A 306 9.17 -6.42 26.68
N ASP A 307 9.23 -5.90 25.46
CA ASP A 307 9.07 -6.63 24.21
C ASP A 307 10.29 -7.50 23.86
N GLY A 308 11.40 -7.33 24.56
CA GLY A 308 12.59 -8.16 24.37
C GLY A 308 13.83 -7.42 23.85
N LEU A 309 13.79 -6.09 23.69
CA LEU A 309 15.00 -5.33 23.35
C LEU A 309 16.07 -5.48 24.43
N ARG A 310 17.32 -5.66 24.04
CA ARG A 310 18.47 -5.87 24.96
C ARG A 310 19.68 -5.06 24.54
N GLY A 311 20.36 -4.50 25.52
CA GLY A 311 21.66 -3.84 25.34
C GLY A 311 21.64 -2.76 24.25
N ALA A 312 22.51 -2.89 23.26
CA ALA A 312 22.63 -1.94 22.15
C ALA A 312 21.38 -1.82 21.27
N GLN A 313 20.45 -2.79 21.33
CA GLN A 313 19.23 -2.73 20.55
C GLN A 313 18.31 -1.57 20.99
N VAL A 314 18.32 -1.20 22.28
CA VAL A 314 17.51 -0.08 22.82
C VAL A 314 17.91 1.25 22.13
N SER A 315 19.23 1.53 22.07
CA SER A 315 19.72 2.74 21.40
C SER A 315 19.59 2.69 19.88
N GLN A 316 19.61 1.51 19.28
CA GLN A 316 19.34 1.34 17.85
C GLN A 316 17.86 1.60 17.53
N GLN A 317 16.94 1.05 18.36
CA GLN A 317 15.50 1.27 18.18
C GLN A 317 15.16 2.77 18.25
N ALA A 318 15.67 3.50 19.25
CA ALA A 318 15.44 4.93 19.37
C ALA A 318 15.89 5.71 18.10
N ARG A 319 17.07 5.36 17.56
CA ARG A 319 17.55 5.96 16.31
C ARG A 319 16.71 5.58 15.10
N TYR A 320 16.19 4.35 15.04
CA TYR A 320 15.33 3.92 13.95
C TYR A 320 13.96 4.58 14.04
N ALA A 321 13.43 4.77 15.25
CA ALA A 321 12.20 5.53 15.49
C ALA A 321 12.34 6.96 14.98
N GLU A 322 13.42 7.67 15.32
CA GLU A 322 13.70 9.03 14.84
C GLU A 322 13.79 9.10 13.31
N GLN A 323 14.48 8.15 12.66
CA GLN A 323 14.57 8.13 11.20
C GLN A 323 13.23 7.81 10.51
N LEU A 324 12.43 6.93 11.08
CA LEU A 324 11.08 6.64 10.57
C LEU A 324 10.16 7.83 10.76
N ASP A 325 10.24 8.50 11.91
CA ASP A 325 9.46 9.70 12.22
C ASP A 325 9.70 10.82 11.18
N GLU A 326 10.96 11.09 10.83
CA GLU A 326 11.30 12.05 9.78
C GLU A 326 10.69 11.69 8.42
N ILE A 327 10.75 10.40 8.03
CA ILE A 327 10.21 9.92 6.75
C ILE A 327 8.68 10.00 6.76
N PHE A 328 8.06 9.55 7.84
CA PHE A 328 6.61 9.54 7.98
C PHE A 328 6.05 10.96 8.08
N GLY A 329 6.73 11.86 8.77
CA GLY A 329 6.39 13.28 8.80
C GLY A 329 6.42 13.94 7.42
N ARG A 330 7.39 13.56 6.55
CA ARG A 330 7.41 14.02 5.15
C ARG A 330 6.23 13.47 4.34
N ILE A 331 5.92 12.17 4.48
CA ILE A 331 4.77 11.55 3.81
C ILE A 331 3.48 12.22 4.27
N TYR A 332 3.30 12.40 5.59
CA TYR A 332 2.13 13.02 6.17
C TYR A 332 1.94 14.47 5.71
N THR A 333 3.01 15.28 5.74
CA THR A 333 2.96 16.66 5.23
C THR A 333 2.50 16.72 3.77
N ARG A 334 2.97 15.79 2.93
CA ARG A 334 2.57 15.69 1.52
C ARG A 334 1.13 15.23 1.36
N LEU A 335 0.69 14.32 2.19
CA LEU A 335 -0.69 13.84 2.22
C LEU A 335 -1.64 14.95 2.67
N ALA A 336 -1.32 15.67 3.75
CA ALA A 336 -2.12 16.77 4.29
C ALA A 336 -2.15 18.00 3.36
N GLY A 337 -1.03 18.34 2.74
CA GLY A 337 -0.94 19.46 1.78
C GLY A 337 -1.68 19.22 0.46
N ASN A 338 -2.13 17.99 0.22
CA ASN A 338 -2.92 17.58 -0.93
C ASN A 338 -4.38 17.24 -0.57
N ALA A 339 -4.76 17.34 0.70
CA ALA A 339 -6.16 17.23 1.10
C ALA A 339 -6.99 18.29 0.35
N PRO A 340 -8.18 17.94 -0.16
CA PRO A 340 -9.00 18.83 -0.97
C PRO A 340 -9.47 20.09 -0.23
#